data_3ae9888ffc770d1a3aebbfef8d3b696b
#
_entry.id   3ae9888ffc770d1a3aebbfef8d3b696b
#
_cell.length_a   1.000
_cell.length_b   1.000
_cell.length_c   1.000
_cell.angle_alpha   90.00
_cell.angle_beta   90.00
_cell.angle_gamma   90.00
#
_symmetry.space_group_name_H-M   'P 1'
#
loop_
_entity.id
_entity.type
_entity.pdbx_description
1 polymer ?
#
loop_
_entity_poly.entity_id
_entity_poly.type
_entity_poly.pdbx_seq_one_letter_code
_entity_poly.pdbx_strand_id
1 'polypeptide(L)'
;ANVFNIQNLSNSTKTVRKQEGWREQTQSIFASAEVGYKGTYYLTLTGRNDWPSQLAGPHSNAKSFFYPSVGLSVVLSQLIPNMPENLSYIKLRGSFASVGVAFERYIANPLYSWNESGLSWNTQTQYPAYHLKPERTKSFEVGLTMRFLKHFNLDFTYYNSHTSNQTFDPQISGGTGFSKIIIQSGNVRNQGIELALGYRNTWRDFTWDTNYTLSTNQNKIVSLANNVINYATGERFSIDRLNMGGLGDALFLLQEGGTLGDLYSRRDLRYDENNAIYIDENGNVATETIQDVKKYVKLGSVLPDANMSWRNDFRWKNLNFGFMVAARLGGIVYSRTQAMLDQYGVSEATAAARDAGGVTLNGGDVVDAYTWYSAIAGGNSIPQFYTYSATNVRLQEASIGYTIPRKVLRNVCEITVSIVGRNLWMLYNKAPFDPESIATTGNYYQGIDYFMMPSLRNVGFNLRFKF
;
A
#
# COMPACT_ATOMS: atom_id res chain seq x y z
N ALA A 1 -19.58 5.42 43.23
CA ALA A 1 -19.95 6.02 41.94
C ALA A 1 -20.25 4.94 40.92
N ASN A 2 -21.48 4.90 40.41
CA ASN A 2 -21.96 3.86 39.49
C ASN A 2 -21.65 4.18 38.01
N VAL A 3 -20.66 5.02 37.74
CA VAL A 3 -20.25 5.35 36.38
C VAL A 3 -18.89 4.71 36.13
N PHE A 4 -18.84 3.84 35.12
CA PHE A 4 -17.59 3.31 34.64
C PHE A 4 -16.79 4.45 33.99
N ASN A 5 -15.78 4.92 34.70
CA ASN A 5 -14.85 5.94 34.24
C ASN A 5 -13.44 5.46 34.61
N ILE A 6 -12.54 5.49 33.64
CA ILE A 6 -11.15 5.08 33.81
C ILE A 6 -10.44 5.88 34.92
N GLN A 7 -10.88 7.12 35.17
CA GLN A 7 -10.37 7.98 36.24
C GLN A 7 -10.78 7.50 37.66
N ASN A 8 -11.81 6.65 37.75
CA ASN A 8 -12.25 6.08 39.03
C ASN A 8 -11.41 4.87 39.47
N LEU A 9 -10.47 4.41 38.66
CA LEU A 9 -9.48 3.39 39.04
C LEU A 9 -8.43 4.00 39.96
N SER A 10 -8.83 4.39 41.18
CA SER A 10 -8.10 5.34 41.99
C SER A 10 -6.87 4.81 42.75
N ASN A 11 -6.63 3.50 42.84
CA ASN A 11 -5.65 2.97 43.80
C ASN A 11 -4.59 2.03 43.26
N SER A 12 -4.33 2.05 41.95
CA SER A 12 -3.21 1.28 41.37
C SER A 12 -2.02 2.21 41.06
N THR A 13 -0.95 2.05 41.77
CA THR A 13 0.32 2.79 41.56
C THR A 13 0.99 2.47 40.22
N LYS A 14 0.45 1.52 39.45
CA LYS A 14 0.97 1.06 38.16
C LYS A 14 0.00 1.24 36.99
N THR A 15 -1.12 1.89 37.16
CA THR A 15 -2.10 2.06 36.10
C THR A 15 -1.90 3.38 35.38
N VAL A 16 -1.52 3.32 34.11
CA VAL A 16 -1.57 4.49 33.23
C VAL A 16 -3.02 4.75 32.87
N ARG A 17 -3.58 5.87 33.33
CA ARG A 17 -4.92 6.32 33.00
C ARG A 17 -4.81 7.28 31.83
N LYS A 18 -5.42 6.94 30.70
CA LYS A 18 -5.46 7.80 29.53
C LYS A 18 -6.86 7.83 28.94
N GLN A 19 -7.41 9.01 28.84
CA GLN A 19 -8.64 9.26 28.09
C GLN A 19 -8.32 10.32 27.04
N GLU A 20 -8.44 9.95 25.78
CA GLU A 20 -8.23 10.85 24.64
C GLU A 20 -9.52 10.94 23.83
N GLY A 21 -9.80 12.13 23.34
CA GLY A 21 -10.90 12.37 22.44
C GLY A 21 -10.60 13.56 21.53
N TRP A 22 -11.18 13.54 20.36
CA TRP A 22 -11.08 14.65 19.43
C TRP A 22 -12.40 14.84 18.68
N ARG A 23 -12.59 16.02 18.13
CA ARG A 23 -13.71 16.34 17.27
C ARG A 23 -13.20 16.99 16.01
N GLU A 24 -13.60 16.46 14.87
CA GLU A 24 -13.34 17.03 13.55
C GLU A 24 -14.69 17.34 12.88
N GLN A 25 -14.71 18.43 12.12
CA GLN A 25 -15.89 18.83 11.37
C GLN A 25 -15.45 19.32 9.99
N THR A 26 -16.16 18.87 8.95
CA THR A 26 -16.04 19.42 7.61
C THR A 26 -17.41 19.89 7.14
N GLN A 27 -17.49 21.13 6.69
CA GLN A 27 -18.65 21.68 5.99
C GLN A 27 -18.35 21.67 4.50
N SER A 28 -19.34 21.34 3.69
CA SER A 28 -19.14 21.17 2.25
C SER A 28 -20.31 21.70 1.46
N ILE A 29 -20.01 22.38 0.34
CA ILE A 29 -20.99 22.71 -0.70
C ILE A 29 -20.51 22.05 -1.99
N PHE A 30 -21.40 21.34 -2.66
CA PHE A 30 -21.07 20.69 -3.93
C PHE A 30 -22.21 20.85 -4.94
N ALA A 31 -21.83 20.82 -6.21
CA ALA A 31 -22.75 20.79 -7.34
C ALA A 31 -22.23 19.83 -8.41
N SER A 32 -23.17 19.18 -9.10
CA SER A 32 -22.89 18.32 -10.24
C SER A 32 -23.87 18.61 -11.35
N ALA A 33 -23.38 18.67 -12.58
CA ALA A 33 -24.19 18.83 -13.78
C ALA A 33 -23.75 17.83 -14.84
N GLU A 34 -24.70 17.15 -15.47
CA GLU A 34 -24.45 16.29 -16.61
C GLU A 34 -25.30 16.73 -17.77
N VAL A 35 -24.67 16.93 -18.92
CA VAL A 35 -25.31 17.34 -20.18
C VAL A 35 -25.06 16.25 -21.21
N GLY A 36 -26.15 15.63 -21.68
CA GLY A 36 -26.10 14.65 -22.76
C GLY A 36 -26.64 15.22 -24.07
N TYR A 37 -25.95 14.98 -25.17
CA TYR A 37 -26.39 15.39 -26.50
C TYR A 37 -26.52 14.22 -27.45
N LYS A 38 -27.71 14.03 -28.00
CA LYS A 38 -28.04 12.94 -28.95
C LYS A 38 -27.71 11.53 -28.49
N GLY A 39 -27.64 11.26 -27.17
CA GLY A 39 -27.23 9.97 -26.66
C GLY A 39 -25.77 9.57 -26.98
N THR A 40 -24.99 10.51 -27.54
CA THR A 40 -23.63 10.28 -28.05
C THR A 40 -22.59 10.99 -27.23
N TYR A 41 -22.79 12.25 -26.91
CA TYR A 41 -21.85 13.09 -26.18
C TYR A 41 -22.37 13.36 -24.78
N TYR A 42 -21.49 13.22 -23.78
CA TYR A 42 -21.83 13.48 -22.37
C TYR A 42 -20.71 14.32 -21.76
N LEU A 43 -21.10 15.46 -21.20
CA LEU A 43 -20.24 16.33 -20.42
C LEU A 43 -20.69 16.29 -18.98
N THR A 44 -19.80 15.90 -18.08
CA THR A 44 -20.02 15.90 -16.65
C THR A 44 -19.14 16.97 -16.01
N LEU A 45 -19.74 17.88 -15.25
CA LEU A 45 -19.06 18.92 -14.51
C LEU A 45 -19.36 18.74 -13.02
N THR A 46 -18.33 18.73 -12.17
CA THR A 46 -18.53 18.72 -10.72
C THR A 46 -17.67 19.79 -10.07
N GLY A 47 -18.17 20.34 -9.00
CA GLY A 47 -17.41 21.26 -8.16
C GLY A 47 -17.82 21.07 -6.71
N ARG A 48 -16.82 21.08 -5.84
CA ARG A 48 -17.03 21.00 -4.40
C ARG A 48 -16.05 21.92 -3.69
N ASN A 49 -16.54 22.60 -2.65
CA ASN A 49 -15.70 23.36 -1.73
C ASN A 49 -15.89 22.83 -0.32
N ASP A 50 -14.78 22.52 0.35
CA ASP A 50 -14.76 22.01 1.73
C ASP A 50 -14.11 23.02 2.67
N TRP A 51 -14.70 23.14 3.86
CA TRP A 51 -14.17 23.90 5.01
C TRP A 51 -13.92 22.94 6.17
N PRO A 52 -12.79 22.19 6.16
CA PRO A 52 -12.45 21.31 7.26
C PRO A 52 -11.89 22.08 8.45
N SER A 53 -12.22 21.64 9.66
CA SER A 53 -11.74 22.26 10.91
C SER A 53 -10.21 22.23 11.06
N GLN A 54 -9.53 21.29 10.39
CA GLN A 54 -8.06 21.20 10.36
C GLN A 54 -7.40 22.46 9.79
N LEU A 55 -8.08 23.17 8.87
CA LEU A 55 -7.59 24.42 8.29
C LEU A 55 -7.84 25.63 9.20
N ALA A 56 -8.60 25.49 10.29
CA ALA A 56 -8.82 26.56 11.24
C ALA A 56 -7.62 26.69 12.18
N GLY A 57 -6.76 27.66 11.96
CA GLY A 57 -5.63 27.90 12.83
C GLY A 57 -4.75 29.06 12.30
N PRO A 58 -3.93 29.67 13.18
CA PRO A 58 -3.13 30.84 12.82
C PRO A 58 -2.04 30.53 11.77
N HIS A 59 -1.66 29.27 11.64
CA HIS A 59 -0.58 28.86 10.75
C HIS A 59 -1.08 28.31 9.40
N SER A 60 -2.42 28.29 9.18
CA SER A 60 -3.01 27.87 7.90
C SER A 60 -3.20 29.07 6.98
N ASN A 61 -2.73 28.96 5.75
CA ASN A 61 -2.95 29.96 4.70
C ASN A 61 -4.26 29.77 3.95
N ALA A 62 -4.93 28.63 4.14
CA ALA A 62 -6.20 28.32 3.49
C ALA A 62 -7.23 27.96 4.54
N LYS A 63 -8.45 28.48 4.39
CA LYS A 63 -9.59 28.13 5.26
C LYS A 63 -10.53 27.15 4.58
N SER A 64 -10.41 27.00 3.28
CA SER A 64 -11.17 26.08 2.44
C SER A 64 -10.36 25.69 1.22
N PHE A 65 -10.82 24.67 0.52
CA PHE A 65 -10.28 24.33 -0.80
C PHE A 65 -11.39 23.88 -1.73
N PHE A 66 -11.29 24.37 -2.97
CA PHE A 66 -12.19 24.01 -4.04
C PHE A 66 -11.55 22.95 -4.94
N TYR A 67 -12.34 21.96 -5.32
CA TYR A 67 -11.93 20.92 -6.25
C TYR A 67 -12.96 20.67 -7.36
N PRO A 68 -12.60 21.09 -8.57
CA PRO A 68 -13.38 20.82 -9.75
C PRO A 68 -13.05 19.48 -10.39
N SER A 69 -14.00 18.92 -11.12
CA SER A 69 -13.72 17.93 -12.13
C SER A 69 -14.51 18.17 -13.40
N VAL A 70 -13.96 17.75 -14.52
CA VAL A 70 -14.61 17.73 -15.83
C VAL A 70 -14.39 16.35 -16.45
N GLY A 71 -15.49 15.75 -16.92
CA GLY A 71 -15.47 14.49 -17.66
C GLY A 71 -16.19 14.65 -18.99
N LEU A 72 -15.56 14.13 -20.05
CA LEU A 72 -16.15 14.04 -21.38
C LEU A 72 -16.21 12.56 -21.78
N SER A 73 -17.35 12.12 -22.27
CA SER A 73 -17.45 10.80 -22.89
C SER A 73 -18.22 10.84 -24.20
N VAL A 74 -17.76 10.01 -25.13
CA VAL A 74 -18.34 9.91 -26.47
C VAL A 74 -18.65 8.46 -26.76
N VAL A 75 -19.91 8.16 -27.07
CA VAL A 75 -20.35 6.83 -27.52
C VAL A 75 -20.13 6.74 -29.02
N LEU A 76 -18.92 6.32 -29.43
CA LEU A 76 -18.50 6.26 -30.82
C LEU A 76 -19.38 5.35 -31.67
N SER A 77 -19.94 4.30 -31.05
CA SER A 77 -20.89 3.39 -31.72
C SER A 77 -22.17 4.09 -32.23
N GLN A 78 -22.49 5.28 -31.72
CA GLN A 78 -23.60 6.08 -32.24
C GLN A 78 -23.25 6.96 -33.45
N LEU A 79 -21.93 7.11 -33.69
CA LEU A 79 -21.41 7.97 -34.78
C LEU A 79 -21.03 7.18 -36.03
N ILE A 80 -20.87 5.85 -35.90
CA ILE A 80 -20.44 4.99 -36.99
C ILE A 80 -21.67 4.43 -37.70
N PRO A 81 -22.00 4.92 -38.93
CA PRO A 81 -23.05 4.32 -39.74
C PRO A 81 -22.63 2.88 -40.13
N ASN A 82 -23.57 1.93 -40.12
CA ASN A 82 -23.33 0.56 -40.52
C ASN A 82 -22.20 -0.10 -39.75
N MET A 83 -22.24 0.01 -38.42
CA MET A 83 -21.27 -0.61 -37.52
C MET A 83 -21.15 -2.13 -37.81
N PRO A 84 -19.93 -2.69 -37.91
CA PRO A 84 -19.75 -4.13 -38.13
C PRO A 84 -20.47 -4.94 -37.07
N GLU A 85 -21.13 -6.04 -37.45
CA GLU A 85 -21.84 -6.91 -36.49
C GLU A 85 -20.98 -7.41 -35.32
N ASN A 86 -19.67 -7.50 -35.54
CA ASN A 86 -18.69 -7.92 -34.56
C ASN A 86 -18.33 -6.83 -33.55
N LEU A 87 -18.83 -5.60 -33.71
CA LEU A 87 -18.53 -4.46 -32.83
C LEU A 87 -19.81 -3.79 -32.40
N SER A 88 -20.28 -4.09 -31.19
CA SER A 88 -21.60 -3.65 -30.74
C SER A 88 -21.60 -2.36 -29.91
N TYR A 89 -20.47 -2.00 -29.30
CA TYR A 89 -20.37 -0.82 -28.45
C TYR A 89 -18.92 -0.33 -28.33
N ILE A 90 -18.73 0.98 -28.53
CA ILE A 90 -17.47 1.69 -28.26
C ILE A 90 -17.79 3.00 -27.55
N LYS A 91 -17.19 3.20 -26.39
CA LYS A 91 -17.24 4.46 -25.64
C LYS A 91 -15.83 4.91 -25.29
N LEU A 92 -15.49 6.12 -25.69
CA LEU A 92 -14.27 6.81 -25.26
C LEU A 92 -14.61 7.75 -24.11
N ARG A 93 -13.76 7.83 -23.09
CA ARG A 93 -13.91 8.77 -21.99
C ARG A 93 -12.59 9.44 -21.66
N GLY A 94 -12.66 10.69 -21.25
CA GLY A 94 -11.52 11.43 -20.69
C GLY A 94 -12.00 12.27 -19.53
N SER A 95 -11.19 12.38 -18.49
CA SER A 95 -11.51 13.21 -17.34
C SER A 95 -10.27 13.92 -16.80
N PHE A 96 -10.54 15.07 -16.21
CA PHE A 96 -9.57 15.81 -15.41
C PHE A 96 -10.22 16.16 -14.08
N ALA A 97 -9.53 15.89 -13.00
CA ALA A 97 -9.97 16.23 -11.65
C ALA A 97 -8.84 16.88 -10.85
N SER A 98 -9.20 17.83 -9.99
CA SER A 98 -8.27 18.37 -9.01
C SER A 98 -8.88 18.19 -7.63
N VAL A 99 -8.26 17.37 -6.78
CA VAL A 99 -8.76 17.03 -5.44
C VAL A 99 -7.84 17.65 -4.39
N GLY A 100 -8.43 18.25 -3.35
CA GLY A 100 -7.71 18.74 -2.18
C GLY A 100 -7.89 17.81 -1.00
N VAL A 101 -6.85 17.68 -0.17
CA VAL A 101 -6.89 16.96 1.11
C VAL A 101 -6.36 17.88 2.20
N ALA A 102 -7.09 17.99 3.32
CA ALA A 102 -6.60 18.74 4.46
C ALA A 102 -5.39 18.01 5.08
N PHE A 103 -4.49 18.77 5.67
CA PHE A 103 -3.41 18.20 6.48
C PHE A 103 -3.95 17.64 7.82
N GLU A 104 -3.12 16.91 8.54
CA GLU A 104 -3.48 16.32 9.83
C GLU A 104 -3.93 17.38 10.84
N ARG A 105 -4.79 16.99 11.77
CA ARG A 105 -5.26 17.89 12.83
C ARG A 105 -4.12 18.32 13.75
N TYR A 106 -4.30 19.48 14.33
CA TYR A 106 -3.37 20.12 15.28
C TYR A 106 -2.02 20.57 14.70
N ILE A 107 -1.71 20.26 13.43
CA ILE A 107 -0.49 20.80 12.79
C ILE A 107 -0.54 22.33 12.69
N ALA A 108 -1.70 22.88 12.28
CA ALA A 108 -1.90 24.32 12.20
C ALA A 108 -2.14 24.98 13.58
N ASN A 109 -2.44 24.18 14.57
CA ASN A 109 -2.69 24.66 15.94
C ASN A 109 -2.19 23.62 16.93
N PRO A 110 -0.89 23.54 17.16
CA PRO A 110 -0.28 22.52 18.00
C PRO A 110 -0.74 22.61 19.45
N LEU A 111 -0.93 21.45 20.08
CA LEU A 111 -1.38 21.32 21.45
C LEU A 111 -0.24 20.90 22.37
N TYR A 112 -0.27 21.42 23.59
CA TYR A 112 0.53 20.88 24.69
C TYR A 112 -0.18 19.68 25.32
N SER A 113 0.56 18.67 25.72
CA SER A 113 0.04 17.53 26.45
C SER A 113 0.50 17.54 27.91
N TRP A 114 -0.40 17.17 28.81
CA TRP A 114 -0.07 17.01 30.20
C TRP A 114 0.51 15.63 30.47
N ASN A 115 1.64 15.57 31.15
CA ASN A 115 2.24 14.33 31.62
C ASN A 115 1.82 14.06 33.07
N GLU A 116 0.91 13.13 33.26
CA GLU A 116 0.41 12.78 34.61
C GLU A 116 1.48 12.14 35.50
N SER A 117 2.41 11.38 34.91
CA SER A 117 3.49 10.73 35.67
C SER A 117 4.55 11.71 36.16
N GLY A 118 4.81 12.74 35.37
CA GLY A 118 5.81 13.77 35.70
C GLY A 118 5.20 15.04 36.28
N LEU A 119 3.87 15.12 36.38
CA LEU A 119 3.14 16.33 36.84
C LEU A 119 3.62 17.61 36.12
N SER A 120 3.85 17.50 34.82
CA SER A 120 4.42 18.56 34.01
C SER A 120 3.78 18.63 32.62
N TRP A 121 3.84 19.81 32.02
CA TRP A 121 3.51 19.94 30.60
C TRP A 121 4.65 19.41 29.74
N ASN A 122 4.32 18.53 28.79
CA ASN A 122 5.28 18.16 27.76
C ASN A 122 5.52 19.35 26.86
N THR A 123 6.77 19.65 26.59
CA THR A 123 7.16 20.65 25.59
C THR A 123 6.81 20.13 24.18
N GLN A 124 6.53 21.04 23.28
CA GLN A 124 6.34 20.69 21.89
C GLN A 124 7.65 20.18 21.30
N THR A 125 7.63 18.98 20.78
CA THR A 125 8.80 18.37 20.10
C THR A 125 8.80 18.66 18.61
N GLN A 126 7.70 19.19 18.08
CA GLN A 126 7.56 19.56 16.68
C GLN A 126 7.64 21.06 16.51
N TYR A 127 8.51 21.51 15.59
CA TYR A 127 8.58 22.91 15.22
C TYR A 127 7.25 23.36 14.61
N PRO A 128 6.66 24.47 15.05
CA PRO A 128 5.40 24.98 14.51
C PRO A 128 5.45 25.14 13.00
N ALA A 129 4.45 24.61 12.32
CA ALA A 129 4.34 24.74 10.88
C ALA A 129 3.68 26.08 10.50
N TYR A 130 4.18 26.74 9.47
CA TYR A 130 3.68 28.01 8.98
C TYR A 130 3.25 27.90 7.52
N HIS A 131 2.31 28.74 7.12
CA HIS A 131 1.84 28.84 5.72
C HIS A 131 1.33 27.53 5.13
N LEU A 132 0.71 26.70 5.96
CA LEU A 132 0.17 25.41 5.56
C LEU A 132 -0.90 25.57 4.46
N LYS A 133 -0.83 24.69 3.47
CA LYS A 133 -1.78 24.58 2.36
C LYS A 133 -2.33 23.15 2.30
N PRO A 134 -3.54 22.95 1.82
CA PRO A 134 -4.02 21.60 1.52
C PRO A 134 -3.12 20.91 0.48
N GLU A 135 -2.93 19.60 0.65
CA GLU A 135 -2.35 18.78 -0.41
C GLU A 135 -3.29 18.81 -1.62
N ARG A 136 -2.73 18.82 -2.81
CA ARG A 136 -3.50 18.88 -4.04
C ARG A 136 -3.06 17.81 -5.03
N THR A 137 -3.99 16.92 -5.37
CA THR A 137 -3.81 15.92 -6.42
C THR A 137 -4.56 16.35 -7.67
N LYS A 138 -3.86 16.44 -8.78
CA LYS A 138 -4.43 16.64 -10.13
C LYS A 138 -4.30 15.33 -10.89
N SER A 139 -5.43 14.83 -11.39
CA SER A 139 -5.52 13.58 -12.14
C SER A 139 -6.04 13.81 -13.53
N PHE A 140 -5.45 13.12 -14.48
CA PHE A 140 -5.93 13.00 -15.86
C PHE A 140 -6.14 11.52 -16.17
N GLU A 141 -7.28 11.18 -16.77
CA GLU A 141 -7.63 9.81 -17.13
C GLU A 141 -8.19 9.75 -18.54
N VAL A 142 -7.82 8.70 -19.27
CA VAL A 142 -8.42 8.34 -20.56
C VAL A 142 -8.82 6.89 -20.52
N GLY A 143 -10.05 6.60 -20.94
CA GLY A 143 -10.57 5.23 -20.90
C GLY A 143 -11.32 4.86 -22.18
N LEU A 144 -11.28 3.58 -22.49
CA LEU A 144 -11.98 2.95 -23.60
C LEU A 144 -12.81 1.80 -23.05
N THR A 145 -14.12 1.83 -23.31
CA THR A 145 -15.02 0.70 -23.05
C THR A 145 -15.50 0.17 -24.40
N MET A 146 -15.36 -1.15 -24.60
CA MET A 146 -15.72 -1.78 -25.87
C MET A 146 -16.44 -3.12 -25.65
N ARG A 147 -17.43 -3.42 -26.49
CA ARG A 147 -18.04 -4.75 -26.60
C ARG A 147 -17.90 -5.23 -28.05
N PHE A 148 -17.32 -6.39 -28.21
CA PHE A 148 -16.96 -6.92 -29.54
C PHE A 148 -17.14 -8.45 -29.62
N LEU A 149 -17.23 -8.97 -30.83
CA LEU A 149 -17.42 -10.37 -31.11
C LEU A 149 -18.62 -11.00 -30.35
N LYS A 150 -19.63 -10.17 -30.00
CA LYS A 150 -20.86 -10.54 -29.24
C LYS A 150 -20.61 -11.01 -27.81
N HIS A 151 -19.41 -11.48 -27.47
CA HIS A 151 -19.09 -12.19 -26.24
C HIS A 151 -18.05 -11.48 -25.37
N PHE A 152 -17.27 -10.57 -25.96
CA PHE A 152 -16.19 -9.88 -25.27
C PHE A 152 -16.59 -8.50 -24.79
N ASN A 153 -16.14 -8.15 -23.61
CA ASN A 153 -16.16 -6.80 -23.06
C ASN A 153 -14.76 -6.40 -22.61
N LEU A 154 -14.36 -5.21 -22.99
CA LEU A 154 -13.09 -4.60 -22.64
C LEU A 154 -13.36 -3.27 -21.94
N ASP A 155 -12.68 -3.05 -20.82
CA ASP A 155 -12.53 -1.73 -20.22
C ASP A 155 -11.04 -1.48 -20.01
N PHE A 156 -10.55 -0.39 -20.58
CA PHE A 156 -9.15 0.02 -20.49
C PHE A 156 -9.10 1.46 -19.99
N THR A 157 -8.23 1.73 -19.04
CA THR A 157 -7.99 3.08 -18.52
C THR A 157 -6.49 3.31 -18.37
N TYR A 158 -6.03 4.46 -18.84
CA TYR A 158 -4.74 5.04 -18.49
C TYR A 158 -4.98 6.22 -17.57
N TYR A 159 -4.20 6.33 -16.50
CA TYR A 159 -4.24 7.47 -15.60
C TYR A 159 -2.86 8.04 -15.32
N ASN A 160 -2.85 9.34 -15.01
CA ASN A 160 -1.67 10.05 -14.53
C ASN A 160 -2.13 11.06 -13.47
N SER A 161 -1.57 10.97 -12.27
CA SER A 161 -1.88 11.88 -11.17
C SER A 161 -0.62 12.48 -10.56
N HIS A 162 -0.72 13.75 -10.20
CA HIS A 162 0.32 14.51 -9.51
C HIS A 162 -0.21 15.04 -8.19
N THR A 163 0.41 14.62 -7.09
CA THR A 163 0.15 15.17 -5.76
C THR A 163 1.21 16.20 -5.42
N SER A 164 0.81 17.40 -5.10
CA SER A 164 1.66 18.52 -4.70
C SER A 164 1.35 18.99 -3.28
N ASN A 165 2.27 19.72 -2.65
CA ASN A 165 2.24 20.15 -1.25
C ASN A 165 2.13 18.97 -0.26
N GLN A 166 2.71 17.83 -0.60
CA GLN A 166 2.69 16.68 0.30
C GLN A 166 3.45 17.02 1.58
N THR A 167 2.88 16.63 2.70
CA THR A 167 3.40 16.95 4.03
C THR A 167 4.40 15.89 4.47
N PHE A 168 5.58 16.32 4.88
CA PHE A 168 6.62 15.50 5.48
C PHE A 168 7.01 16.06 6.84
N ASP A 169 7.46 15.19 7.75
CA ASP A 169 7.89 15.55 9.10
C ASP A 169 9.34 15.09 9.40
N PRO A 170 10.35 15.59 8.64
CA PRO A 170 11.73 15.20 8.86
C PRO A 170 12.20 15.49 10.28
N GLN A 171 13.07 14.61 10.77
CA GLN A 171 13.79 14.85 12.02
C GLN A 171 14.81 15.97 11.83
N ILE A 172 14.94 16.82 12.84
CA ILE A 172 15.93 17.90 12.91
C ILE A 172 16.80 17.74 14.16
N SER A 173 17.92 18.44 14.16
CA SER A 173 18.84 18.40 15.30
C SER A 173 18.16 18.85 16.59
N GLY A 174 18.29 18.06 17.65
CA GLY A 174 17.77 18.39 18.99
C GLY A 174 18.33 19.70 19.59
N GLY A 175 19.44 20.22 19.06
CA GLY A 175 19.98 21.53 19.45
C GLY A 175 19.05 22.70 19.15
N THR A 176 18.02 22.52 18.32
CA THR A 176 16.99 23.53 18.06
C THR A 176 15.88 23.55 19.13
N GLY A 177 15.88 22.60 20.07
CA GLY A 177 14.78 22.37 21.01
C GLY A 177 13.60 21.59 20.46
N PHE A 178 13.63 21.20 19.17
CA PHE A 178 12.60 20.42 18.50
C PHE A 178 13.22 19.16 17.89
N SER A 179 12.42 18.10 17.77
CA SER A 179 12.86 16.84 17.17
C SER A 179 12.47 16.69 15.69
N LYS A 180 11.47 17.43 15.24
CA LYS A 180 10.99 17.40 13.86
C LYS A 180 10.39 18.71 13.39
N ILE A 181 10.39 18.93 12.10
CA ILE A 181 9.77 20.06 11.40
C ILE A 181 8.78 19.56 10.37
N ILE A 182 7.69 20.30 10.15
CA ILE A 182 6.74 20.00 9.06
C ILE A 182 7.09 20.80 7.83
N ILE A 183 7.19 20.09 6.72
CA ILE A 183 7.47 20.65 5.39
C ILE A 183 6.34 20.25 4.44
N GLN A 184 5.83 21.20 3.67
CA GLN A 184 4.85 20.97 2.61
C GLN A 184 5.43 21.39 1.26
N SER A 185 6.14 20.49 0.61
CA SER A 185 6.74 20.78 -0.70
C SER A 185 6.84 19.55 -1.61
N GLY A 186 6.54 18.37 -1.10
CA GLY A 186 6.64 17.13 -1.84
C GLY A 186 5.76 17.11 -3.09
N ASN A 187 6.32 16.58 -4.18
CA ASN A 187 5.60 16.31 -5.41
C ASN A 187 5.80 14.84 -5.80
N VAL A 188 4.70 14.11 -5.89
CA VAL A 188 4.71 12.68 -6.20
C VAL A 188 3.79 12.44 -7.40
N ARG A 189 4.29 11.67 -8.35
CA ARG A 189 3.55 11.23 -9.53
C ARG A 189 3.19 9.76 -9.43
N ASN A 190 1.94 9.44 -9.75
CA ASN A 190 1.47 8.08 -9.98
C ASN A 190 0.89 8.00 -11.39
N GLN A 191 1.28 6.99 -12.15
CA GLN A 191 0.71 6.72 -13.47
C GLN A 191 0.57 5.22 -13.67
N GLY A 192 -0.42 4.81 -14.44
CA GLY A 192 -0.65 3.39 -14.63
C GLY A 192 -1.71 3.07 -15.65
N ILE A 193 -1.92 1.78 -15.80
CA ILE A 193 -2.91 1.19 -16.69
C ILE A 193 -3.80 0.26 -15.87
N GLU A 194 -5.09 0.33 -16.14
CA GLU A 194 -6.09 -0.61 -15.66
C GLU A 194 -6.76 -1.27 -16.87
N LEU A 195 -6.85 -2.58 -16.85
CA LEU A 195 -7.46 -3.40 -17.89
C LEU A 195 -8.44 -4.39 -17.26
N ALA A 196 -9.65 -4.45 -17.78
CA ALA A 196 -10.59 -5.53 -17.52
C ALA A 196 -11.05 -6.13 -18.85
N LEU A 197 -10.84 -7.43 -19.03
CA LEU A 197 -11.24 -8.17 -20.21
C LEU A 197 -12.15 -9.32 -19.79
N GLY A 198 -13.41 -9.27 -20.21
CA GLY A 198 -14.39 -10.30 -19.97
C GLY A 198 -14.78 -11.03 -21.25
N TYR A 199 -15.07 -12.32 -21.11
CA TYR A 199 -15.67 -13.12 -22.14
C TYR A 199 -16.80 -13.95 -21.52
N ARG A 200 -17.96 -13.96 -22.19
CA ARG A 200 -19.10 -14.79 -21.78
C ARG A 200 -19.78 -15.41 -22.99
N ASN A 201 -19.95 -16.72 -22.94
CA ASN A 201 -20.70 -17.42 -23.95
C ASN A 201 -21.47 -18.60 -23.34
N THR A 202 -22.54 -19.00 -24.01
CA THR A 202 -23.37 -20.14 -23.65
C THR A 202 -23.55 -21.04 -24.86
N TRP A 203 -23.12 -22.29 -24.73
CA TRP A 203 -23.30 -23.37 -25.74
C TRP A 203 -24.26 -24.41 -25.19
N ARG A 204 -25.51 -24.39 -25.63
CA ARG A 204 -26.58 -25.26 -25.10
C ARG A 204 -26.67 -25.12 -23.56
N ASP A 205 -26.29 -26.17 -22.83
CA ASP A 205 -26.37 -26.23 -21.36
C ASP A 205 -25.10 -25.81 -20.65
N PHE A 206 -24.06 -25.40 -21.38
CA PHE A 206 -22.78 -24.99 -20.83
C PHE A 206 -22.56 -23.48 -21.00
N THR A 207 -22.33 -22.80 -19.91
CA THR A 207 -21.92 -21.35 -19.90
C THR A 207 -20.54 -21.24 -19.35
N TRP A 208 -19.71 -20.49 -20.04
CA TRP A 208 -18.41 -20.03 -19.56
C TRP A 208 -18.40 -18.50 -19.46
N ASP A 209 -18.06 -18.01 -18.27
CA ASP A 209 -17.85 -16.60 -17.98
C ASP A 209 -16.45 -16.44 -17.42
N THR A 210 -15.60 -15.66 -18.07
CA THR A 210 -14.24 -15.42 -17.62
C THR A 210 -13.92 -13.93 -17.62
N ASN A 211 -13.21 -13.49 -16.58
CA ASN A 211 -12.80 -12.12 -16.41
C ASN A 211 -11.32 -12.08 -16.02
N TYR A 212 -10.55 -11.32 -16.76
CA TYR A 212 -9.16 -11.00 -16.48
C TYR A 212 -9.05 -9.54 -16.11
N THR A 213 -8.32 -9.23 -15.03
CA THR A 213 -8.01 -7.86 -14.64
C THR A 213 -6.52 -7.68 -14.47
N LEU A 214 -6.04 -6.51 -14.86
CA LEU A 214 -4.66 -6.05 -14.68
C LEU A 214 -4.69 -4.62 -14.18
N SER A 215 -3.92 -4.33 -13.14
CA SER A 215 -3.68 -2.98 -12.63
C SER A 215 -2.18 -2.78 -12.43
N THR A 216 -1.65 -1.70 -12.99
CA THR A 216 -0.26 -1.28 -12.80
C THR A 216 -0.22 0.10 -12.15
N ASN A 217 0.82 0.38 -11.37
CA ASN A 217 1.08 1.73 -10.87
C ASN A 217 2.58 1.99 -10.81
N GLN A 218 3.00 3.03 -11.50
CA GLN A 218 4.36 3.55 -11.41
C GLN A 218 4.36 4.79 -10.52
N ASN A 219 4.85 4.65 -9.31
CA ASN A 219 5.04 5.74 -8.36
C ASN A 219 6.41 6.39 -8.58
N LYS A 220 6.49 7.72 -8.52
CA LYS A 220 7.75 8.46 -8.60
C LYS A 220 7.72 9.71 -7.75
N ILE A 221 8.71 9.88 -6.89
CA ILE A 221 8.98 11.13 -6.18
C ILE A 221 9.64 12.08 -7.18
N VAL A 222 8.95 13.16 -7.52
CA VAL A 222 9.44 14.18 -8.47
C VAL A 222 10.35 15.17 -7.77
N SER A 223 9.93 15.61 -6.58
CA SER A 223 10.72 16.46 -5.68
C SER A 223 10.29 16.28 -4.24
N LEU A 224 11.20 16.46 -3.30
CA LEU A 224 10.91 16.47 -1.86
C LEU A 224 10.76 17.91 -1.37
N ALA A 225 11.85 18.55 -0.99
CA ALA A 225 11.86 19.93 -0.56
C ALA A 225 12.93 20.69 -1.35
N ASN A 226 12.52 21.64 -2.16
CA ASN A 226 13.44 22.43 -2.94
C ASN A 226 13.29 23.91 -2.58
N ASN A 227 14.38 24.51 -2.10
CA ASN A 227 14.45 25.94 -1.79
C ASN A 227 13.36 26.43 -0.80
N VAL A 228 13.06 25.61 0.21
CA VAL A 228 12.03 25.87 1.24
C VAL A 228 12.61 26.74 2.34
N ILE A 229 11.82 27.67 2.87
CA ILE A 229 12.24 28.51 3.99
C ILE A 229 12.12 27.71 5.30
N ASN A 230 13.21 27.64 6.05
CA ASN A 230 13.17 27.27 7.45
C ASN A 230 12.71 28.48 8.26
N TYR A 231 11.47 28.46 8.70
CA TYR A 231 10.92 29.61 9.45
C TYR A 231 11.53 29.81 10.82
N ALA A 232 12.32 28.87 11.34
CA ALA A 232 13.07 29.04 12.59
C ALA A 232 14.34 29.87 12.40
N THR A 233 15.03 29.67 11.27
CA THR A 233 16.33 30.33 11.00
C THR A 233 16.24 31.42 9.94
N GLY A 234 15.16 31.44 9.15
CA GLY A 234 15.01 32.31 7.98
C GLY A 234 15.81 31.86 6.75
N GLU A 235 16.60 30.80 6.88
CA GLU A 235 17.42 30.28 5.79
C GLU A 235 16.62 29.37 4.85
N ARG A 236 17.09 29.27 3.61
CA ARG A 236 16.52 28.34 2.63
C ARG A 236 17.33 27.05 2.62
N PHE A 237 16.61 25.94 2.53
CA PHE A 237 17.21 24.62 2.46
C PHE A 237 16.53 23.76 1.40
N SER A 238 17.23 22.73 0.96
CA SER A 238 16.72 21.69 0.08
C SER A 238 17.00 20.33 0.71
N ILE A 239 16.04 19.41 0.53
CA ILE A 239 16.17 18.01 0.97
C ILE A 239 15.95 17.15 -0.27
N ASP A 240 16.97 16.42 -0.67
CA ASP A 240 16.94 15.44 -1.76
C ASP A 240 16.64 14.01 -1.26
N ARG A 241 16.80 13.78 0.04
CA ARG A 241 16.56 12.51 0.73
C ARG A 241 15.94 12.73 2.09
N LEU A 242 14.98 11.86 2.44
CA LEU A 242 14.29 11.91 3.71
C LEU A 242 14.14 10.52 4.30
N ASN A 243 14.72 10.32 5.49
CA ASN A 243 14.54 9.09 6.25
C ASN A 243 13.20 9.13 6.99
N MET A 244 12.29 8.21 6.63
CA MET A 244 10.97 8.09 7.24
C MET A 244 10.92 7.07 8.40
N GLY A 245 12.08 6.52 8.76
CA GLY A 245 12.17 5.46 9.74
C GLY A 245 11.94 4.08 9.10
N GLY A 246 11.80 3.07 9.94
CA GLY A 246 11.66 1.69 9.50
C GLY A 246 11.72 0.74 10.69
N LEU A 247 12.21 -0.47 10.46
CA LEU A 247 12.35 -1.48 11.49
C LEU A 247 13.80 -1.98 11.58
N GLY A 248 14.48 -1.65 12.69
CA GLY A 248 15.90 -1.93 12.85
C GLY A 248 16.74 -1.12 11.85
N ASP A 249 17.55 -1.82 11.07
CA ASP A 249 18.40 -1.22 10.04
C ASP A 249 17.77 -1.22 8.63
N ALA A 250 16.53 -1.71 8.49
CA ALA A 250 15.71 -1.57 7.27
C ALA A 250 14.90 -0.28 7.35
N LEU A 251 15.24 0.71 6.50
CA LEU A 251 14.70 2.07 6.55
C LEU A 251 14.02 2.45 5.24
N PHE A 252 12.85 3.09 5.34
CA PHE A 252 12.24 3.77 4.21
C PHE A 252 12.94 5.10 3.98
N LEU A 253 13.56 5.24 2.83
CA LEU A 253 14.25 6.45 2.43
C LEU A 253 13.58 7.02 1.19
N LEU A 254 12.94 8.15 1.35
CA LEU A 254 12.42 8.92 0.21
C LEU A 254 13.58 9.64 -0.46
N GLN A 255 13.67 9.47 -1.77
CA GLN A 255 14.69 10.12 -2.59
C GLN A 255 14.05 10.63 -3.87
N GLU A 256 14.48 11.80 -4.36
CA GLU A 256 14.06 12.29 -5.65
C GLU A 256 14.41 11.29 -6.76
N GLY A 257 13.45 11.00 -7.63
CA GLY A 257 13.57 9.97 -8.66
C GLY A 257 13.22 8.54 -8.21
N GLY A 258 13.17 8.28 -6.90
CA GLY A 258 12.76 7.01 -6.29
C GLY A 258 11.24 6.89 -6.13
N THR A 259 10.82 5.91 -5.32
CA THR A 259 9.41 5.64 -4.99
C THR A 259 9.13 5.88 -3.51
N LEU A 260 7.85 6.03 -3.15
CA LEU A 260 7.42 6.10 -1.74
C LEU A 260 7.65 4.78 -0.97
N GLY A 261 7.89 3.69 -1.68
CA GLY A 261 8.12 2.36 -1.10
C GLY A 261 9.57 1.91 -1.11
N ASP A 262 10.52 2.77 -1.42
CA ASP A 262 11.93 2.39 -1.48
C ASP A 262 12.48 2.06 -0.09
N LEU A 263 12.98 0.84 0.08
CA LEU A 263 13.57 0.34 1.31
C LEU A 263 15.08 0.23 1.15
N TYR A 264 15.80 0.63 2.19
CA TYR A 264 17.26 0.65 2.25
C TYR A 264 17.77 -0.02 3.51
N SER A 265 18.98 -0.58 3.43
CA SER A 265 19.72 -1.04 4.59
C SER A 265 20.73 0.02 5.02
N ARG A 266 20.73 0.31 6.34
CA ARG A 266 21.76 1.10 7.00
C ARG A 266 22.95 0.25 7.45
N ARG A 267 22.89 -1.09 7.31
CA ARG A 267 23.90 -2.02 7.78
C ARG A 267 24.36 -2.93 6.65
N ASP A 268 25.65 -3.27 6.65
CA ASP A 268 26.23 -4.22 5.70
C ASP A 268 27.31 -5.06 6.35
N LEU A 269 27.73 -6.11 5.66
CA LEU A 269 28.96 -6.84 5.99
C LEU A 269 30.15 -5.96 5.72
N ARG A 270 31.21 -6.16 6.50
CA ARG A 270 32.51 -5.57 6.20
C ARG A 270 33.30 -6.50 5.29
N TYR A 271 33.93 -5.95 4.27
CA TYR A 271 34.74 -6.69 3.31
C TYR A 271 36.20 -6.24 3.42
N ASP A 272 37.10 -7.17 3.11
CA ASP A 272 38.53 -6.92 3.00
C ASP A 272 38.89 -6.30 1.62
N GLU A 273 40.20 -6.11 1.37
CA GLU A 273 40.73 -5.56 0.11
C GLU A 273 40.45 -6.46 -1.11
N ASN A 274 40.21 -7.76 -0.89
CA ASN A 274 39.91 -8.76 -1.90
C ASN A 274 38.40 -8.97 -2.10
N ASN A 275 37.58 -8.14 -1.44
CA ASN A 275 36.13 -8.27 -1.44
C ASN A 275 35.62 -9.59 -0.79
N ALA A 276 36.42 -10.19 0.10
CA ALA A 276 36.00 -11.27 0.94
C ALA A 276 35.37 -10.74 2.24
N ILE A 277 34.43 -11.49 2.82
CA ILE A 277 33.81 -11.12 4.10
C ILE A 277 34.88 -11.14 5.19
N TYR A 278 35.05 -10.00 5.87
CA TYR A 278 36.09 -9.84 6.89
C TYR A 278 35.70 -10.52 8.18
N ILE A 279 36.61 -11.35 8.67
CA ILE A 279 36.56 -12.02 9.98
C ILE A 279 37.51 -11.25 10.90
N ASP A 280 37.04 -10.84 12.07
CA ASP A 280 37.86 -10.16 13.06
C ASP A 280 38.86 -11.12 13.79
N GLU A 281 39.75 -10.54 14.58
CA GLU A 281 40.77 -11.31 15.34
C GLU A 281 40.16 -12.31 16.36
N ASN A 282 38.89 -12.16 16.70
CA ASN A 282 38.15 -13.03 17.58
C ASN A 282 37.36 -14.12 16.84
N GLY A 283 37.46 -14.17 15.50
CA GLY A 283 36.76 -15.14 14.67
C GLY A 283 35.28 -14.72 14.35
N ASN A 284 34.88 -13.49 14.63
CA ASN A 284 33.53 -13.02 14.32
C ASN A 284 33.45 -12.42 12.93
N VAL A 285 32.32 -12.63 12.27
CA VAL A 285 31.99 -11.95 11.01
C VAL A 285 31.75 -10.47 11.28
N ALA A 286 32.55 -9.61 10.70
CA ALA A 286 32.49 -8.18 10.94
C ALA A 286 31.36 -7.53 10.12
N THR A 287 30.66 -6.61 10.77
CA THR A 287 29.59 -5.82 10.16
C THR A 287 29.87 -4.33 10.37
N GLU A 288 29.28 -3.49 9.52
CA GLU A 288 29.39 -2.05 9.68
C GLU A 288 28.00 -1.37 9.65
N THR A 289 27.88 -0.28 10.40
CA THR A 289 26.73 0.63 10.32
C THR A 289 27.13 1.80 9.45
N ILE A 290 26.48 1.92 8.32
CA ILE A 290 26.73 2.99 7.35
C ILE A 290 26.22 4.32 7.94
N GLN A 291 27.10 5.29 8.12
CA GLN A 291 26.74 6.60 8.70
C GLN A 291 26.22 7.59 7.67
N ASP A 292 26.72 7.51 6.44
CA ASP A 292 26.30 8.38 5.35
C ASP A 292 25.04 7.83 4.68
N VAL A 293 23.92 8.54 4.81
CA VAL A 293 22.62 8.20 4.19
C VAL A 293 22.74 8.01 2.67
N LYS A 294 23.71 8.66 2.02
CA LYS A 294 23.96 8.51 0.57
C LYS A 294 24.53 7.15 0.19
N LYS A 295 25.10 6.46 1.16
CA LYS A 295 25.74 5.14 0.99
C LYS A 295 24.84 3.97 1.42
N TYR A 296 23.63 4.25 1.91
CA TYR A 296 22.70 3.19 2.28
C TYR A 296 22.43 2.25 1.09
N VAL A 297 22.40 0.96 1.37
CA VAL A 297 22.21 -0.06 0.34
C VAL A 297 20.73 -0.16 -0.02
N LYS A 298 20.39 0.13 -1.27
CA LYS A 298 19.00 0.00 -1.75
C LYS A 298 18.62 -1.47 -1.85
N LEU A 299 17.55 -1.87 -1.16
CA LEU A 299 16.99 -3.23 -1.19
C LEU A 299 15.98 -3.40 -2.33
N GLY A 300 15.22 -2.37 -2.63
CA GLY A 300 14.18 -2.34 -3.65
C GLY A 300 12.99 -1.51 -3.21
N SER A 301 11.89 -1.61 -3.96
CA SER A 301 10.62 -0.99 -3.61
C SER A 301 9.63 -2.05 -3.11
N VAL A 302 8.89 -1.76 -2.05
CA VAL A 302 7.81 -2.63 -1.56
C VAL A 302 6.54 -2.55 -2.43
N LEU A 303 6.48 -1.59 -3.36
CA LEU A 303 5.34 -1.40 -4.25
C LEU A 303 5.36 -2.48 -5.36
N PRO A 304 4.22 -3.08 -5.70
CA PRO A 304 4.13 -4.01 -6.81
C PRO A 304 4.20 -3.28 -8.16
N ASP A 305 4.73 -3.95 -9.17
CA ASP A 305 4.70 -3.49 -10.56
C ASP A 305 3.32 -3.71 -11.18
N ALA A 306 2.67 -4.84 -10.84
CA ALA A 306 1.34 -5.17 -11.31
C ALA A 306 0.57 -6.06 -10.32
N ASN A 307 -0.75 -5.88 -10.29
CA ASN A 307 -1.69 -6.82 -9.68
C ASN A 307 -2.61 -7.35 -10.77
N MET A 308 -2.84 -8.66 -10.76
CA MET A 308 -3.65 -9.35 -11.76
C MET A 308 -4.64 -10.29 -11.08
N SER A 309 -5.79 -10.50 -11.72
CA SER A 309 -6.67 -11.59 -11.38
C SER A 309 -7.29 -12.21 -12.61
N TRP A 310 -7.50 -13.51 -12.54
CA TRP A 310 -8.18 -14.27 -13.58
C TRP A 310 -9.25 -15.14 -12.95
N ARG A 311 -10.49 -14.73 -13.13
CA ARG A 311 -11.67 -15.43 -12.64
C ARG A 311 -12.32 -16.22 -13.77
N ASN A 312 -12.72 -17.45 -13.49
CA ASN A 312 -13.49 -18.31 -14.38
C ASN A 312 -14.69 -18.88 -13.64
N ASP A 313 -15.85 -18.77 -14.23
CA ASP A 313 -17.09 -19.34 -13.74
C ASP A 313 -17.70 -20.20 -14.86
N PHE A 314 -17.93 -21.47 -14.56
CA PHE A 314 -18.52 -22.47 -15.45
C PHE A 314 -19.86 -22.91 -14.90
N ARG A 315 -20.83 -22.96 -15.77
CA ARG A 315 -22.14 -23.57 -15.47
C ARG A 315 -22.42 -24.65 -16.49
N TRP A 316 -22.71 -25.85 -16.01
CA TRP A 316 -23.14 -26.94 -16.82
C TRP A 316 -24.44 -27.54 -16.23
N LYS A 317 -25.57 -27.27 -16.91
CA LYS A 317 -26.93 -27.57 -16.37
C LYS A 317 -27.07 -26.94 -14.98
N ASN A 318 -27.14 -27.80 -13.97
CA ASN A 318 -27.32 -27.40 -12.56
C ASN A 318 -26.00 -27.33 -11.77
N LEU A 319 -24.88 -27.74 -12.36
CA LEU A 319 -23.57 -27.66 -11.73
C LEU A 319 -22.96 -26.27 -12.00
N ASN A 320 -22.37 -25.70 -10.96
CA ASN A 320 -21.61 -24.46 -11.04
C ASN A 320 -20.22 -24.75 -10.50
N PHE A 321 -19.20 -24.33 -11.22
CA PHE A 321 -17.81 -24.39 -10.79
C PHE A 321 -17.14 -23.04 -11.07
N GLY A 322 -16.41 -22.52 -10.10
CA GLY A 322 -15.68 -21.28 -10.27
C GLY A 322 -14.31 -21.33 -9.64
N PHE A 323 -13.36 -20.62 -10.20
CA PHE A 323 -12.07 -20.38 -9.57
C PHE A 323 -11.52 -19.01 -9.92
N MET A 324 -10.67 -18.47 -9.04
CA MET A 324 -9.94 -17.22 -9.26
C MET A 324 -8.47 -17.42 -8.88
N VAL A 325 -7.60 -17.12 -9.83
CA VAL A 325 -6.16 -17.00 -9.63
C VAL A 325 -5.84 -15.52 -9.52
N ALA A 326 -5.13 -15.14 -8.45
CA ALA A 326 -4.61 -13.80 -8.25
C ALA A 326 -3.08 -13.82 -8.30
N ALA A 327 -2.49 -12.76 -8.84
CA ALA A 327 -1.06 -12.58 -8.90
C ALA A 327 -0.68 -11.14 -8.50
N ARG A 328 0.34 -11.04 -7.66
CA ARG A 328 1.07 -9.81 -7.40
C ARG A 328 2.46 -9.96 -7.99
N LEU A 329 2.85 -9.09 -8.90
CA LEU A 329 4.14 -9.10 -9.56
C LEU A 329 4.99 -7.93 -9.08
N GLY A 330 6.25 -8.20 -8.83
CA GLY A 330 7.20 -7.21 -8.34
C GLY A 330 7.02 -6.87 -6.86
N GLY A 331 7.83 -5.93 -6.42
CA GLY A 331 7.96 -5.54 -5.03
C GLY A 331 8.83 -6.47 -4.21
N ILE A 332 9.22 -5.96 -3.04
CA ILE A 332 9.99 -6.72 -2.03
C ILE A 332 9.22 -6.76 -0.70
N VAL A 333 9.59 -7.72 0.13
CA VAL A 333 9.15 -7.82 1.52
C VAL A 333 10.36 -8.09 2.41
N TYR A 334 10.52 -7.31 3.47
CA TYR A 334 11.54 -7.52 4.50
C TYR A 334 10.93 -8.29 5.67
N SER A 335 11.54 -9.41 6.06
CA SER A 335 11.07 -10.23 7.18
C SER A 335 11.98 -10.09 8.39
N ARG A 336 11.49 -9.34 9.37
CA ARG A 336 12.07 -9.31 10.69
C ARG A 336 11.81 -10.61 11.45
N THR A 337 10.71 -11.29 11.16
CA THR A 337 10.38 -12.60 11.73
C THR A 337 11.47 -13.61 11.41
N GLN A 338 11.85 -13.74 10.14
CA GLN A 338 12.90 -14.68 9.72
C GLN A 338 14.25 -14.32 10.37
N ALA A 339 14.59 -13.03 10.43
CA ALA A 339 15.80 -12.58 11.09
C ALA A 339 15.85 -12.98 12.57
N MET A 340 14.72 -12.91 13.26
CA MET A 340 14.64 -13.33 14.67
C MET A 340 14.70 -14.85 14.82
N LEU A 341 14.03 -15.62 13.94
CA LEU A 341 14.10 -17.09 13.95
C LEU A 341 15.54 -17.59 13.72
N ASP A 342 16.25 -16.94 12.81
CA ASP A 342 17.65 -17.26 12.51
C ASP A 342 18.57 -16.92 13.68
N GLN A 343 18.37 -15.78 14.33
CA GLN A 343 19.13 -15.40 15.52
C GLN A 343 19.05 -16.46 16.64
N TYR A 344 17.85 -17.03 16.84
CA TYR A 344 17.63 -18.04 17.86
C TYR A 344 17.92 -19.48 17.37
N GLY A 345 18.36 -19.64 16.13
CA GLY A 345 18.73 -20.94 15.57
C GLY A 345 17.57 -21.92 15.39
N VAL A 346 16.33 -21.40 15.27
CA VAL A 346 15.10 -22.21 15.21
C VAL A 346 14.52 -22.33 13.81
N SER A 347 15.17 -21.76 12.80
CA SER A 347 14.75 -21.87 11.40
C SER A 347 15.36 -23.11 10.72
N GLU A 348 14.74 -23.56 9.63
CA GLU A 348 15.26 -24.63 8.77
C GLU A 348 16.65 -24.29 8.22
N ALA A 349 16.87 -23.02 7.83
CA ALA A 349 18.14 -22.55 7.31
C ALA A 349 19.28 -22.68 8.34
N THR A 350 19.02 -22.32 9.60
CA THR A 350 20.01 -22.46 10.67
C THR A 350 20.25 -23.91 11.06
N ALA A 351 19.26 -24.79 10.98
CA ALA A 351 19.41 -26.22 11.17
C ALA A 351 20.31 -26.82 10.08
N ALA A 352 20.01 -26.52 8.81
CA ALA A 352 20.81 -26.97 7.67
C ALA A 352 22.28 -26.50 7.76
N ALA A 353 22.51 -25.26 8.18
CA ALA A 353 23.86 -24.74 8.37
C ALA A 353 24.64 -25.50 9.48
N ARG A 354 23.98 -25.84 10.60
CA ARG A 354 24.58 -26.66 11.64
C ARG A 354 24.93 -28.09 11.15
N ASP A 355 24.00 -28.71 10.42
CA ASP A 355 24.17 -30.05 9.87
C ASP A 355 25.28 -30.09 8.82
N ALA A 356 25.51 -29.01 8.08
CA ALA A 356 26.59 -28.82 7.12
C ALA A 356 27.96 -28.52 7.78
N GLY A 357 28.02 -28.35 9.11
CA GLY A 357 29.24 -28.01 9.84
C GLY A 357 29.59 -26.52 9.78
N GLY A 358 28.71 -25.66 9.33
CA GLY A 358 28.90 -24.20 9.27
C GLY A 358 28.46 -23.57 7.96
N VAL A 359 28.85 -22.32 7.75
CA VAL A 359 28.56 -21.52 6.55
C VAL A 359 29.88 -21.17 5.86
N THR A 360 30.00 -21.51 4.60
CA THR A 360 31.14 -21.12 3.76
C THR A 360 30.99 -19.71 3.26
N LEU A 361 31.92 -18.83 3.59
CA LEU A 361 31.95 -17.43 3.14
C LEU A 361 32.54 -17.31 1.73
N ASN A 362 32.38 -16.16 1.12
CA ASN A 362 32.83 -15.89 -0.25
C ASN A 362 34.40 -15.94 -0.39
N GLY A 363 35.14 -15.79 0.71
CA GLY A 363 36.62 -15.98 0.76
C GLY A 363 37.07 -17.42 0.85
N GLY A 364 36.12 -18.37 1.02
CA GLY A 364 36.41 -19.79 1.23
C GLY A 364 36.51 -20.21 2.70
N ASP A 365 36.55 -19.29 3.64
CA ASP A 365 36.53 -19.57 5.07
C ASP A 365 35.18 -20.18 5.47
N VAL A 366 35.25 -21.11 6.45
CA VAL A 366 34.04 -21.72 7.03
C VAL A 366 33.90 -21.24 8.47
N VAL A 367 32.77 -20.60 8.75
CA VAL A 367 32.41 -20.19 10.12
C VAL A 367 31.25 -21.04 10.64
N ASP A 368 31.18 -21.24 11.96
CA ASP A 368 30.04 -21.94 12.53
C ASP A 368 28.71 -21.16 12.33
N ALA A 369 27.61 -21.91 12.37
CA ALA A 369 26.29 -21.32 12.12
C ALA A 369 25.94 -20.21 13.12
N TYR A 370 26.36 -20.33 14.40
CA TYR A 370 26.08 -19.31 15.39
C TYR A 370 26.81 -17.99 15.07
N THR A 371 28.10 -18.08 14.72
CA THR A 371 28.90 -16.93 14.32
C THR A 371 28.31 -16.19 13.14
N TRP A 372 27.89 -16.93 12.09
CA TRP A 372 27.26 -16.33 10.92
C TRP A 372 25.93 -15.64 11.26
N TYR A 373 25.01 -16.37 11.86
CA TYR A 373 23.68 -15.82 12.13
C TYR A 373 23.67 -14.76 13.24
N SER A 374 24.66 -14.75 14.15
CA SER A 374 24.85 -13.67 15.12
C SER A 374 25.24 -12.36 14.44
N ALA A 375 25.95 -12.41 13.31
CA ALA A 375 26.36 -11.23 12.56
C ALA A 375 25.23 -10.66 11.69
N ILE A 376 24.49 -11.52 10.97
CA ILE A 376 23.52 -11.07 9.97
C ILE A 376 22.07 -10.97 10.47
N ALA A 377 21.74 -11.67 11.59
CA ALA A 377 20.37 -11.85 12.07
C ALA A 377 20.05 -10.96 13.29
N GLY A 378 18.84 -11.12 13.81
CA GLY A 378 18.42 -10.53 15.07
C GLY A 378 18.10 -9.04 15.05
N GLY A 379 18.31 -8.40 16.21
CA GLY A 379 18.01 -7.01 16.48
C GLY A 379 18.71 -6.03 15.56
N ASN A 380 19.94 -6.33 15.21
CA ASN A 380 20.80 -5.55 14.32
C ASN A 380 21.05 -6.31 13.02
N SER A 381 20.01 -6.99 12.49
CA SER A 381 20.12 -7.76 11.25
C SER A 381 20.60 -6.91 10.08
N ILE A 382 21.25 -7.58 9.15
CA ILE A 382 21.59 -7.00 7.85
C ILE A 382 20.38 -7.26 6.92
N PRO A 383 19.57 -6.23 6.59
CA PRO A 383 18.30 -6.40 5.88
C PRO A 383 18.42 -7.08 4.52
N GLN A 384 19.58 -7.03 3.87
CA GLN A 384 19.83 -7.67 2.58
C GLN A 384 19.53 -9.18 2.61
N PHE A 385 19.87 -9.86 3.71
CA PHE A 385 19.68 -11.30 3.88
C PHE A 385 18.24 -11.70 4.18
N TYR A 386 17.42 -10.75 4.58
CA TYR A 386 16.03 -10.96 4.98
C TYR A 386 15.02 -10.23 4.11
N THR A 387 15.46 -9.81 2.92
CA THR A 387 14.62 -9.17 1.91
C THR A 387 14.34 -10.15 0.78
N TYR A 388 13.07 -10.42 0.55
CA TYR A 388 12.57 -11.39 -0.41
C TYR A 388 11.73 -10.73 -1.48
N SER A 389 11.59 -11.39 -2.64
CA SER A 389 10.61 -10.97 -3.65
C SER A 389 9.19 -11.12 -3.10
N ALA A 390 8.37 -10.09 -3.25
CA ALA A 390 6.95 -10.12 -2.91
C ALA A 390 6.08 -10.71 -4.03
N THR A 391 6.67 -11.09 -5.17
CA THR A 391 5.95 -11.74 -6.26
C THR A 391 5.33 -13.04 -5.78
N ASN A 392 4.01 -13.15 -5.96
CA ASN A 392 3.28 -14.37 -5.65
C ASN A 392 2.13 -14.59 -6.63
N VAL A 393 1.76 -15.86 -6.80
CA VAL A 393 0.59 -16.29 -7.55
C VAL A 393 -0.16 -17.29 -6.70
N ARG A 394 -1.47 -17.08 -6.53
CA ARG A 394 -2.27 -17.93 -5.64
C ARG A 394 -3.63 -18.29 -6.24
N LEU A 395 -4.12 -19.48 -5.92
CA LEU A 395 -5.52 -19.85 -6.09
C LEU A 395 -6.31 -19.16 -4.97
N GLN A 396 -6.82 -17.97 -5.30
CA GLN A 396 -7.46 -17.08 -4.32
C GLN A 396 -8.83 -17.59 -3.90
N GLU A 397 -9.59 -18.14 -4.84
CA GLU A 397 -10.93 -18.68 -4.59
C GLU A 397 -11.19 -19.88 -5.50
N ALA A 398 -11.88 -20.88 -4.99
CA ALA A 398 -12.53 -21.92 -5.78
C ALA A 398 -13.90 -22.28 -5.18
N SER A 399 -14.85 -22.56 -6.02
CA SER A 399 -16.19 -22.93 -5.59
C SER A 399 -16.77 -24.03 -6.47
N ILE A 400 -17.55 -24.89 -5.85
CA ILE A 400 -18.37 -25.87 -6.56
C ILE A 400 -19.77 -25.84 -5.95
N GLY A 401 -20.82 -25.84 -6.80
CA GLY A 401 -22.18 -25.74 -6.34
C GLY A 401 -23.15 -26.48 -7.24
N TYR A 402 -24.28 -26.77 -6.67
CA TYR A 402 -25.40 -27.40 -7.38
C TYR A 402 -26.68 -26.61 -7.17
N THR A 403 -27.39 -26.32 -8.27
CA THR A 403 -28.65 -25.57 -8.24
C THR A 403 -29.80 -26.52 -8.38
N ILE A 404 -30.64 -26.64 -7.36
CA ILE A 404 -31.89 -27.38 -7.37
C ILE A 404 -32.94 -26.51 -8.05
N PRO A 405 -33.41 -26.88 -9.26
CA PRO A 405 -34.32 -26.01 -10.01
C PRO A 405 -35.73 -25.97 -9.36
N ARG A 406 -36.46 -24.90 -9.58
CA ARG A 406 -37.81 -24.66 -9.06
C ARG A 406 -38.76 -25.84 -9.30
N LYS A 407 -38.66 -26.49 -10.46
CA LYS A 407 -39.51 -27.65 -10.82
C LYS A 407 -39.45 -28.78 -9.80
N VAL A 408 -38.29 -29.03 -9.20
CA VAL A 408 -38.08 -30.05 -8.16
C VAL A 408 -38.74 -29.65 -6.83
N LEU A 409 -38.80 -28.34 -6.58
CA LEU A 409 -39.32 -27.73 -5.35
C LEU A 409 -40.76 -27.21 -5.53
N ARG A 410 -41.55 -27.87 -6.33
CA ARG A 410 -42.96 -27.52 -6.60
C ARG A 410 -43.15 -26.07 -7.06
N ASN A 411 -42.17 -25.51 -7.76
CA ASN A 411 -42.10 -24.12 -8.24
C ASN A 411 -42.10 -23.05 -7.14
N VAL A 412 -41.81 -23.40 -5.90
CA VAL A 412 -41.73 -22.43 -4.79
C VAL A 412 -40.46 -21.58 -4.90
N CYS A 413 -39.31 -22.23 -4.95
CA CYS A 413 -38.02 -21.50 -5.01
C CYS A 413 -36.97 -22.34 -5.77
N GLU A 414 -35.88 -21.69 -6.14
CA GLU A 414 -34.64 -22.30 -6.60
C GLU A 414 -33.64 -22.27 -5.46
N ILE A 415 -32.95 -23.37 -5.17
CA ILE A 415 -31.92 -23.42 -4.12
C ILE A 415 -30.57 -23.74 -4.74
N THR A 416 -29.60 -22.91 -4.53
CA THR A 416 -28.21 -23.23 -4.87
C THR A 416 -27.43 -23.50 -3.60
N VAL A 417 -26.79 -24.65 -3.54
CA VAL A 417 -25.88 -25.07 -2.47
C VAL A 417 -24.46 -25.04 -3.04
N SER A 418 -23.53 -24.38 -2.37
CA SER A 418 -22.15 -24.28 -2.84
C SER A 418 -21.16 -24.43 -1.69
N ILE A 419 -20.04 -25.09 -1.97
CA ILE A 419 -18.83 -25.07 -1.14
C ILE A 419 -17.90 -24.05 -1.76
N VAL A 420 -17.35 -23.18 -0.93
CA VAL A 420 -16.43 -22.11 -1.34
C VAL A 420 -15.18 -22.18 -0.48
N GLY A 421 -14.04 -22.23 -1.13
CA GLY A 421 -12.74 -22.15 -0.48
C GLY A 421 -12.04 -20.85 -0.88
N ARG A 422 -11.35 -20.22 0.06
CA ARG A 422 -10.56 -19.01 -0.19
C ARG A 422 -9.14 -19.18 0.32
N ASN A 423 -8.19 -18.52 -0.37
CA ASN A 423 -6.76 -18.58 -0.11
C ASN A 423 -6.26 -20.04 -0.08
N LEU A 424 -6.62 -20.81 -1.11
CA LEU A 424 -6.51 -22.27 -1.08
C LEU A 424 -5.08 -22.77 -1.31
N TRP A 425 -4.36 -22.13 -2.22
CA TRP A 425 -3.05 -22.60 -2.62
C TRP A 425 -2.17 -21.46 -3.12
N MET A 426 -0.93 -21.40 -2.59
CA MET A 426 0.14 -20.57 -3.12
C MET A 426 0.81 -21.33 -4.28
N LEU A 427 0.52 -20.91 -5.51
CA LEU A 427 1.05 -21.55 -6.73
C LEU A 427 2.50 -21.16 -6.99
N TYR A 428 2.86 -19.94 -6.63
CA TYR A 428 4.21 -19.42 -6.77
C TYR A 428 4.53 -18.42 -5.64
N ASN A 429 5.70 -18.61 -5.02
CA ASN A 429 6.26 -17.72 -4.02
C ASN A 429 7.76 -17.99 -3.88
N LYS A 430 8.57 -16.95 -3.70
CA LYS A 430 10.02 -17.08 -3.39
C LYS A 430 10.35 -16.81 -1.93
N ALA A 431 9.46 -16.13 -1.21
CA ALA A 431 9.65 -15.93 0.22
C ALA A 431 9.36 -17.22 0.99
N PRO A 432 10.01 -17.53 2.12
CA PRO A 432 9.71 -18.70 2.93
C PRO A 432 8.40 -18.57 3.73
N PHE A 433 7.66 -17.49 3.55
CA PHE A 433 6.39 -17.16 4.19
C PHE A 433 5.44 -16.51 3.19
N ASP A 434 4.21 -16.19 3.59
CA ASP A 434 3.27 -15.43 2.74
C ASP A 434 3.68 -13.95 2.65
N PRO A 435 4.15 -13.45 1.50
CA PRO A 435 4.65 -12.08 1.35
C PRO A 435 3.56 -11.00 1.47
N GLU A 436 2.29 -11.38 1.56
CA GLU A 436 1.19 -10.46 1.84
C GLU A 436 0.82 -10.37 3.33
N SER A 437 1.44 -11.19 4.18
CA SER A 437 1.34 -11.10 5.65
C SER A 437 2.26 -10.00 6.16
N ILE A 438 1.84 -8.75 5.99
CA ILE A 438 2.60 -7.55 6.33
C ILE A 438 1.99 -6.80 7.52
N ALA A 439 2.83 -6.09 8.26
CA ALA A 439 2.44 -5.41 9.50
C ALA A 439 1.41 -4.29 9.29
N THR A 440 1.44 -3.63 8.15
CA THR A 440 0.51 -2.55 7.80
C THR A 440 0.38 -2.40 6.29
N THR A 441 -0.75 -1.86 5.85
CA THR A 441 -1.01 -1.45 4.47
C THR A 441 -0.83 0.05 4.25
N GLY A 442 -0.39 0.80 5.28
CA GLY A 442 -0.09 2.24 5.18
C GLY A 442 1.12 2.51 4.28
N ASN A 443 1.30 3.77 3.88
CA ASN A 443 2.38 4.17 2.96
C ASN A 443 3.78 3.85 3.48
N TYR A 444 3.98 3.88 4.80
CA TYR A 444 5.22 3.52 5.47
C TYR A 444 4.99 2.22 6.25
N TYR A 445 6.06 1.43 6.40
CA TYR A 445 6.04 0.11 7.05
C TYR A 445 5.25 -0.99 6.29
N GLN A 446 4.64 -0.70 5.13
CA GLN A 446 4.15 -1.76 4.25
C GLN A 446 5.34 -2.59 3.72
N GLY A 447 5.11 -3.85 3.42
CA GLY A 447 6.19 -4.76 2.98
C GLY A 447 7.15 -5.15 4.09
N ILE A 448 6.77 -4.99 5.37
CA ILE A 448 7.51 -5.50 6.53
C ILE A 448 6.68 -6.60 7.18
N ASP A 449 7.27 -7.79 7.28
CA ASP A 449 6.77 -8.87 8.11
C ASP A 449 7.46 -8.82 9.48
N TYR A 450 6.65 -8.77 10.55
CA TYR A 450 7.10 -8.84 11.93
C TYR A 450 6.11 -9.60 12.78
N PHE A 451 6.30 -10.93 12.90
CA PHE A 451 5.44 -11.87 13.62
C PHE A 451 3.95 -11.74 13.25
N MET A 452 3.69 -11.47 11.98
CA MET A 452 2.33 -11.39 11.49
C MET A 452 1.72 -12.78 11.34
N MET A 453 0.44 -12.88 11.64
CA MET A 453 -0.28 -14.15 11.40
C MET A 453 -0.32 -14.44 9.90
N PRO A 454 0.01 -15.68 9.49
CA PRO A 454 -0.11 -16.07 8.10
C PRO A 454 -1.57 -15.96 7.63
N SER A 455 -1.76 -15.75 6.34
CA SER A 455 -3.09 -15.70 5.75
C SER A 455 -3.81 -17.04 5.92
N LEU A 456 -5.06 -16.98 6.39
CA LEU A 456 -5.85 -18.18 6.68
C LEU A 456 -6.46 -18.76 5.42
N ARG A 457 -6.44 -20.07 5.33
CA ARG A 457 -7.24 -20.82 4.38
C ARG A 457 -8.65 -20.98 4.94
N ASN A 458 -9.65 -20.52 4.18
CA ASN A 458 -11.05 -20.56 4.61
C ASN A 458 -11.83 -21.49 3.71
N VAL A 459 -12.65 -22.33 4.33
CA VAL A 459 -13.63 -23.18 3.63
C VAL A 459 -14.99 -22.95 4.27
N GLY A 460 -15.99 -22.69 3.45
CA GLY A 460 -17.35 -22.42 3.88
C GLY A 460 -18.37 -22.98 2.91
N PHE A 461 -19.63 -22.88 3.28
CA PHE A 461 -20.74 -23.21 2.41
C PHE A 461 -21.65 -22.00 2.21
N ASN A 462 -22.28 -21.92 1.06
CA ASN A 462 -23.25 -20.88 0.72
C ASN A 462 -24.57 -21.51 0.31
N LEU A 463 -25.66 -20.99 0.85
CA LEU A 463 -27.02 -21.34 0.47
C LEU A 463 -27.70 -20.09 -0.09
N ARG A 464 -28.16 -20.19 -1.33
CA ARG A 464 -28.89 -19.12 -2.01
C ARG A 464 -30.30 -19.59 -2.36
N PHE A 465 -31.27 -18.83 -1.89
CA PHE A 465 -32.68 -19.03 -2.23
C PHE A 465 -33.13 -17.95 -3.21
N LYS A 466 -33.81 -18.34 -4.28
CA LYS A 466 -34.38 -17.42 -5.25
C LYS A 466 -35.87 -17.79 -5.44
N PHE A 467 -36.74 -16.98 -4.87
CA PHE A 467 -38.17 -17.10 -4.94
C PHE A 467 -38.76 -16.57 -6.23
#